data_bc94af7dbef5ba6144c650d07235716b
#
_entry.id   bc94af7dbef5ba6144c650d07235716b
#
_cell.length_a   1.000
_cell.length_b   1.000
_cell.length_c   1.000
_cell.angle_alpha   90.00
_cell.angle_beta   90.00
_cell.angle_gamma   90.00
#
_symmetry.space_group_name_H-M   'P 1'
#
loop_
_entity.id
_entity.type
_entity.pdbx_description
1 polymer ?
#
loop_
_entity_poly.entity_id
_entity_poly.type
_entity_poly.pdbx_seq_one_letter_code
_entity_poly.pdbx_strand_id
1 'polypeptide(L)'
;MAESKEKLFDQFPPVSTQEWKEKVVADLKGADFDKKLVWRTNEGFNVNPMYRAEDIANLSTTDSLPGEYPYVRGTRADNNWLVRQDIKVTDVKEANVKALDILKKGVESLGFEIAKDLISVENLKTLLHGIDVENVELNFSTCMKSTVKLAETVAAYFKTTPADLQKVSGSIRFNPFKRMLTKGRDFADYADQAVAVIDAVKELPGFRVLAVDAVMLNNAGSFISQELGFALAWGNEWLAALTDKGLSVDEVAKRVKFNFGISSNYFMELAKFRA
;
A
#
# COMPACT_ATOMS: atom_id res chain seq x y z
N MET A 1 -14.90 -44.92 22.38
CA MET A 1 -15.91 -44.75 21.31
C MET A 1 -15.75 -43.33 20.82
N ALA A 2 -15.30 -43.14 19.57
CA ALA A 2 -15.21 -41.79 18.99
C ALA A 2 -16.62 -41.34 18.69
N GLU A 3 -17.07 -40.24 19.31
CA GLU A 3 -18.31 -39.58 18.94
C GLU A 3 -18.19 -39.16 17.48
N SER A 4 -19.06 -39.69 16.62
CA SER A 4 -19.19 -39.21 15.26
C SER A 4 -19.63 -37.76 15.34
N LYS A 5 -18.72 -36.81 15.01
CA LYS A 5 -19.09 -35.42 14.89
C LYS A 5 -20.11 -35.30 13.77
N GLU A 6 -21.35 -35.05 14.13
CA GLU A 6 -22.42 -34.73 13.19
C GLU A 6 -21.97 -33.56 12.31
N LYS A 7 -22.07 -33.66 11.00
CA LYS A 7 -21.66 -32.57 10.11
C LYS A 7 -22.67 -31.45 10.21
N LEU A 8 -22.15 -30.23 10.29
CA LEU A 8 -22.94 -29.01 10.57
C LEU A 8 -24.01 -28.71 9.54
N PHE A 9 -24.30 -29.29 8.54
CA PHE A 9 -25.33 -28.97 7.54
C PHE A 9 -25.96 -30.22 6.89
N ASP A 10 -25.79 -31.40 7.51
CA ASP A 10 -26.33 -32.68 6.97
C ASP A 10 -27.86 -32.65 6.78
N GLN A 11 -28.57 -31.80 7.54
CA GLN A 11 -30.00 -31.60 7.39
C GLN A 11 -30.41 -30.72 6.20
N PHE A 12 -29.45 -30.07 5.51
CA PHE A 12 -29.71 -29.25 4.34
C PHE A 12 -29.18 -29.95 3.08
N PRO A 13 -30.06 -30.53 2.24
CA PRO A 13 -29.63 -31.23 1.03
C PRO A 13 -28.96 -30.21 0.07
N PRO A 14 -27.93 -30.70 -0.69
CA PRO A 14 -27.30 -29.87 -1.71
C PRO A 14 -28.32 -29.43 -2.77
N VAL A 15 -28.34 -28.12 -3.06
CA VAL A 15 -29.16 -27.54 -4.13
C VAL A 15 -28.26 -27.30 -5.35
N SER A 16 -28.68 -27.81 -6.52
CA SER A 16 -27.94 -27.59 -7.78
C SER A 16 -27.95 -26.10 -8.21
N THR A 17 -27.00 -25.72 -9.06
CA THR A 17 -27.00 -24.39 -9.67
C THR A 17 -28.22 -24.12 -10.49
N GLN A 18 -28.73 -25.14 -11.17
CA GLN A 18 -29.94 -25.03 -11.97
C GLN A 18 -31.19 -24.75 -11.09
N GLU A 19 -31.40 -25.54 -10.04
CA GLU A 19 -32.50 -25.33 -9.09
C GLU A 19 -32.45 -23.95 -8.43
N TRP A 20 -31.27 -23.53 -8.02
CA TRP A 20 -31.07 -22.18 -7.47
C TRP A 20 -31.48 -21.11 -8.50
N LYS A 21 -31.01 -21.24 -9.76
CA LYS A 21 -31.30 -20.27 -10.82
C LYS A 21 -32.81 -20.21 -11.15
N GLU A 22 -33.44 -21.35 -11.22
CA GLU A 22 -34.92 -21.44 -11.44
C GLU A 22 -35.68 -20.73 -10.32
N LYS A 23 -35.29 -20.95 -9.07
CA LYS A 23 -35.90 -20.27 -7.93
C LYS A 23 -35.70 -18.76 -7.99
N VAL A 24 -34.50 -18.28 -8.29
CA VAL A 24 -34.22 -16.84 -8.44
C VAL A 24 -35.05 -16.21 -9.56
N VAL A 25 -35.12 -16.86 -10.73
CA VAL A 25 -35.95 -16.37 -11.84
C VAL A 25 -37.43 -16.28 -11.45
N ALA A 26 -37.94 -17.28 -10.74
CA ALA A 26 -39.32 -17.25 -10.23
C ALA A 26 -39.55 -16.09 -9.26
N ASP A 27 -38.61 -15.83 -8.36
CA ASP A 27 -38.68 -14.77 -7.36
C ASP A 27 -38.54 -13.37 -7.99
N LEU A 28 -37.90 -13.25 -9.15
CA LEU A 28 -37.80 -12.02 -9.93
C LEU A 28 -39.12 -11.62 -10.62
N LYS A 29 -40.14 -12.50 -10.63
CA LYS A 29 -41.51 -12.24 -11.16
C LYS A 29 -41.50 -11.66 -12.59
N GLY A 30 -40.68 -12.21 -13.46
CA GLY A 30 -40.57 -11.81 -14.87
C GLY A 30 -39.54 -10.70 -15.14
N ALA A 31 -38.84 -10.19 -14.14
CA ALA A 31 -37.70 -9.29 -14.38
C ALA A 31 -36.50 -10.08 -14.90
N ASP A 32 -35.76 -9.46 -15.80
CA ASP A 32 -34.56 -10.04 -16.42
C ASP A 32 -33.44 -10.23 -15.38
N PHE A 33 -32.91 -11.45 -15.30
CA PHE A 33 -31.86 -11.85 -14.34
C PHE A 33 -30.59 -11.00 -14.50
N ASP A 34 -30.09 -10.87 -15.73
CA ASP A 34 -28.82 -10.19 -15.98
C ASP A 34 -28.89 -8.70 -15.71
N LYS A 35 -30.05 -8.07 -16.00
CA LYS A 35 -30.27 -6.65 -15.71
C LYS A 35 -30.42 -6.33 -14.22
N LYS A 36 -30.88 -7.28 -13.43
CA LYS A 36 -31.19 -7.07 -12.01
C LYS A 36 -30.10 -7.52 -11.07
N LEU A 37 -29.39 -8.59 -11.38
CA LEU A 37 -28.48 -9.26 -10.47
C LEU A 37 -27.03 -9.30 -10.93
N VAL A 38 -26.76 -9.20 -12.23
CA VAL A 38 -25.39 -9.19 -12.75
C VAL A 38 -24.83 -7.76 -12.68
N TRP A 39 -23.77 -7.61 -11.91
CA TRP A 39 -23.07 -6.33 -11.81
C TRP A 39 -22.10 -6.16 -12.99
N ARG A 40 -22.29 -5.11 -13.76
CA ARG A 40 -21.38 -4.69 -14.83
C ARG A 40 -20.36 -3.74 -14.23
N THR A 41 -19.13 -4.18 -14.14
CA THR A 41 -18.05 -3.38 -13.53
C THR A 41 -17.55 -2.30 -14.49
N ASN A 42 -16.93 -1.26 -13.94
CA ASN A 42 -16.25 -0.24 -14.74
C ASN A 42 -14.98 -0.78 -15.42
N GLU A 43 -14.44 -1.89 -14.93
CA GLU A 43 -13.27 -2.59 -15.46
C GLU A 43 -13.58 -3.41 -16.73
N GLY A 44 -14.85 -3.50 -17.12
CA GLY A 44 -15.29 -4.11 -18.38
C GLY A 44 -15.65 -5.60 -18.30
N PHE A 45 -15.81 -6.16 -17.10
CA PHE A 45 -16.32 -7.53 -16.91
C PHE A 45 -17.58 -7.56 -16.03
N ASN A 46 -18.26 -8.70 -16.05
CA ASN A 46 -19.48 -8.91 -15.29
C ASN A 46 -19.19 -9.75 -14.04
N VAL A 47 -19.83 -9.38 -12.94
CA VAL A 47 -19.80 -10.16 -11.68
C VAL A 47 -21.17 -10.74 -11.44
N ASN A 48 -21.23 -12.08 -11.36
CA ASN A 48 -22.44 -12.83 -11.07
C ASN A 48 -22.83 -12.69 -9.59
N PRO A 49 -24.11 -12.81 -9.24
CA PRO A 49 -24.56 -12.72 -7.85
C PRO A 49 -24.09 -13.89 -6.97
N MET A 50 -23.68 -14.99 -7.56
CA MET A 50 -23.18 -16.18 -6.87
C MET A 50 -22.13 -16.91 -7.70
N TYR A 51 -21.12 -17.45 -7.06
CA TYR A 51 -20.09 -18.33 -7.62
C TYR A 51 -20.01 -19.62 -6.79
N ARG A 52 -19.72 -20.73 -7.45
CA ARG A 52 -19.63 -22.08 -6.85
C ARG A 52 -18.31 -22.75 -7.24
N ALA A 53 -18.07 -23.97 -6.70
CA ALA A 53 -16.87 -24.75 -7.00
C ALA A 53 -16.68 -25.03 -8.49
N GLU A 54 -17.78 -25.19 -9.25
CA GLU A 54 -17.75 -25.40 -10.70
C GLU A 54 -17.17 -24.22 -11.48
N ASP A 55 -17.34 -22.98 -10.98
CA ASP A 55 -16.81 -21.77 -11.62
C ASP A 55 -15.29 -21.67 -11.53
N ILE A 56 -14.69 -22.32 -10.53
CA ILE A 56 -13.24 -22.30 -10.30
C ILE A 56 -12.55 -23.60 -10.72
N ALA A 57 -13.31 -24.62 -11.15
CA ALA A 57 -12.78 -25.97 -11.45
C ALA A 57 -11.68 -25.98 -12.54
N ASN A 58 -11.72 -25.03 -13.46
CA ASN A 58 -10.77 -24.91 -14.57
C ASN A 58 -9.67 -23.85 -14.32
N LEU A 59 -9.61 -23.25 -13.14
CA LEU A 59 -8.58 -22.25 -12.82
C LEU A 59 -7.30 -22.95 -12.36
N SER A 60 -6.20 -22.73 -13.06
CA SER A 60 -4.87 -23.28 -12.73
C SER A 60 -4.23 -22.65 -11.48
N THR A 61 -4.86 -21.61 -10.94
CA THR A 61 -4.29 -20.81 -9.83
C THR A 61 -4.91 -21.11 -8.47
N THR A 62 -5.90 -22.03 -8.40
CA THR A 62 -6.61 -22.36 -7.15
C THR A 62 -5.71 -23.00 -6.10
N ASP A 63 -4.71 -23.78 -6.53
CA ASP A 63 -3.82 -24.54 -5.65
C ASP A 63 -2.54 -23.78 -5.28
N SER A 64 -2.35 -22.55 -5.81
CA SER A 64 -1.18 -21.72 -5.49
C SER A 64 -1.22 -21.25 -4.04
N LEU A 65 -0.12 -21.43 -3.31
CA LEU A 65 0.04 -20.95 -1.95
C LEU A 65 0.56 -19.49 -1.93
N PRO A 66 0.30 -18.75 -0.84
CA PRO A 66 0.91 -17.43 -0.64
C PRO A 66 2.45 -17.51 -0.66
N GLY A 67 3.11 -16.57 -1.32
CA GLY A 67 4.57 -16.55 -1.43
C GLY A 67 5.18 -17.49 -2.48
N GLU A 68 4.38 -18.29 -3.18
CA GLU A 68 4.83 -19.20 -4.24
C GLU A 68 4.62 -18.60 -5.64
N TYR A 69 5.59 -18.84 -6.53
CA TYR A 69 5.46 -18.47 -7.95
C TYR A 69 4.23 -19.19 -8.57
N PRO A 70 3.42 -18.53 -9.40
CA PRO A 70 3.55 -17.16 -9.98
C PRO A 70 3.00 -16.02 -9.11
N TYR A 71 2.96 -16.16 -7.81
CA TYR A 71 2.58 -15.13 -6.82
C TYR A 71 1.14 -14.63 -6.91
N VAL A 72 0.22 -15.42 -7.41
CA VAL A 72 -1.22 -15.10 -7.51
C VAL A 72 -1.88 -14.78 -6.16
N ARG A 73 -1.26 -15.18 -5.07
CA ARG A 73 -1.71 -14.89 -3.70
C ARG A 73 -0.75 -13.98 -2.93
N GLY A 74 0.07 -13.21 -3.68
CA GLY A 74 1.04 -12.30 -3.13
C GLY A 74 2.42 -12.93 -2.88
N THR A 75 3.41 -12.09 -2.65
CA THR A 75 4.82 -12.46 -2.50
C THR A 75 5.20 -12.90 -1.08
N ARG A 76 4.27 -12.80 -0.10
CA ARG A 76 4.50 -13.20 1.30
C ARG A 76 3.75 -14.47 1.63
N ALA A 77 4.42 -15.37 2.37
CA ALA A 77 3.82 -16.61 2.86
C ALA A 77 2.89 -16.40 4.07
N ASP A 78 3.05 -15.29 4.78
CA ASP A 78 2.32 -14.94 5.99
C ASP A 78 1.52 -13.63 5.86
N ASN A 79 0.70 -13.34 6.88
CA ASN A 79 -0.10 -12.12 7.00
C ASN A 79 0.57 -11.07 7.90
N ASN A 80 1.88 -11.03 7.97
CA ASN A 80 2.61 -10.11 8.81
C ASN A 80 2.72 -8.71 8.16
N TRP A 81 1.61 -7.99 8.10
CA TRP A 81 1.57 -6.57 7.72
C TRP A 81 1.67 -5.66 8.94
N LEU A 82 2.22 -4.47 8.76
CA LEU A 82 2.33 -3.47 9.81
C LEU A 82 1.09 -2.59 9.88
N VAL A 83 0.57 -2.39 11.09
CA VAL A 83 -0.49 -1.42 11.34
C VAL A 83 0.14 -0.03 11.47
N ARG A 84 -0.23 0.88 10.55
CA ARG A 84 0.33 2.22 10.49
C ARG A 84 -0.65 3.29 10.95
N GLN A 85 -0.13 4.27 11.69
CA GLN A 85 -0.87 5.51 11.99
C GLN A 85 -0.02 6.74 11.71
N ASP A 86 -0.62 7.72 11.01
CA ASP A 86 0.02 8.99 10.69
C ASP A 86 -0.31 10.05 11.75
N ILE A 87 0.70 10.85 12.11
CA ILE A 87 0.63 11.95 13.08
C ILE A 87 1.06 13.23 12.38
N LYS A 88 0.20 14.25 12.38
CA LYS A 88 0.58 15.58 11.95
C LYS A 88 1.33 16.27 13.08
N VAL A 89 2.59 16.62 12.85
CA VAL A 89 3.48 17.22 13.84
C VAL A 89 3.32 18.73 13.83
N THR A 90 2.54 19.24 14.76
CA THR A 90 2.40 20.67 15.05
C THR A 90 3.24 21.09 16.26
N ASP A 91 3.38 20.19 17.23
CA ASP A 91 4.31 20.23 18.33
C ASP A 91 5.04 18.88 18.43
N VAL A 92 6.36 18.90 18.57
CA VAL A 92 7.18 17.67 18.56
C VAL A 92 7.02 16.84 19.84
N LYS A 93 6.79 17.47 21.00
CA LYS A 93 6.62 16.77 22.26
C LYS A 93 5.25 16.11 22.35
N GLU A 94 4.20 16.81 21.95
CA GLU A 94 2.86 16.25 21.87
C GLU A 94 2.79 15.09 20.87
N ALA A 95 3.44 15.23 19.71
CA ALA A 95 3.53 14.18 18.71
C ALA A 95 4.28 12.94 19.23
N ASN A 96 5.36 13.11 20.00
CA ASN A 96 6.05 12.00 20.66
C ASN A 96 5.17 11.28 21.68
N VAL A 97 4.50 12.02 22.56
CA VAL A 97 3.55 11.43 23.56
C VAL A 97 2.48 10.62 22.83
N LYS A 98 1.89 11.15 21.76
CA LYS A 98 0.91 10.44 20.96
C LYS A 98 1.49 9.19 20.30
N ALA A 99 2.70 9.28 19.75
CA ALA A 99 3.39 8.15 19.12
C ALA A 99 3.60 7.00 20.12
N LEU A 100 4.10 7.30 21.30
CA LEU A 100 4.30 6.31 22.37
C LEU A 100 2.99 5.68 22.87
N ASP A 101 1.90 6.45 22.90
CA ASP A 101 0.58 5.94 23.29
C ASP A 101 0.04 4.95 22.25
N ILE A 102 0.09 5.29 20.96
CA ILE A 102 -0.44 4.42 19.89
C ILE A 102 0.39 3.16 19.67
N LEU A 103 1.73 3.21 19.90
CA LEU A 103 2.58 2.02 19.89
C LEU A 103 2.14 1.03 20.95
N LYS A 104 1.79 1.49 22.18
CA LYS A 104 1.24 0.63 23.24
C LYS A 104 -0.11 0.00 22.88
N LYS A 105 -0.80 0.54 21.89
CA LYS A 105 -2.09 0.07 21.38
C LYS A 105 -2.00 -0.83 20.14
N GLY A 106 -0.78 -1.25 19.78
CA GLY A 106 -0.53 -2.21 18.71
C GLY A 106 -0.25 -1.60 17.33
N VAL A 107 0.04 -0.29 17.26
CA VAL A 107 0.61 0.31 16.04
C VAL A 107 2.07 -0.07 15.93
N GLU A 108 2.53 -0.44 14.73
CA GLU A 108 3.89 -0.92 14.45
C GLU A 108 4.63 -0.04 13.44
N SER A 109 3.89 0.84 12.75
CA SER A 109 4.43 1.77 11.76
C SER A 109 3.92 3.18 12.05
N LEU A 110 4.83 4.13 12.25
CA LEU A 110 4.52 5.51 12.52
C LEU A 110 4.75 6.38 11.29
N GLY A 111 3.78 7.25 10.97
CA GLY A 111 3.95 8.29 9.97
C GLY A 111 4.00 9.67 10.65
N PHE A 112 4.97 10.50 10.27
CA PHE A 112 5.11 11.86 10.78
C PHE A 112 5.04 12.86 9.63
N GLU A 113 4.00 13.68 9.60
CA GLU A 113 3.92 14.83 8.71
C GLU A 113 4.54 16.04 9.42
N ILE A 114 5.77 16.39 9.03
CA ILE A 114 6.59 17.42 9.72
C ILE A 114 6.51 18.73 8.95
N ALA A 115 6.14 19.82 9.64
CA ALA A 115 6.18 21.16 9.08
C ALA A 115 7.63 21.58 8.77
N LYS A 116 7.84 22.37 7.70
CA LYS A 116 9.18 22.72 7.19
C LYS A 116 10.11 23.39 8.22
N ASP A 117 9.52 24.17 9.11
CA ASP A 117 10.19 24.91 10.19
C ASP A 117 10.58 24.03 11.39
N LEU A 118 9.98 22.85 11.49
CA LEU A 118 10.28 21.85 12.52
C LEU A 118 11.37 20.84 12.07
N ILE A 119 11.88 20.92 10.83
CA ILE A 119 12.91 20.01 10.32
C ILE A 119 14.27 20.37 10.91
N SER A 120 14.65 19.68 11.98
CA SER A 120 15.98 19.73 12.62
C SER A 120 16.31 18.43 13.34
N VAL A 121 17.60 18.16 13.57
CA VAL A 121 18.05 16.95 14.29
C VAL A 121 17.55 16.96 15.73
N GLU A 122 17.52 18.11 16.39
CA GLU A 122 17.04 18.27 17.77
C GLU A 122 15.56 17.92 17.89
N ASN A 123 14.75 18.38 16.92
CA ASN A 123 13.34 18.04 16.88
C ASN A 123 13.12 16.55 16.60
N LEU A 124 13.92 15.93 15.74
CA LEU A 124 13.86 14.47 15.53
C LEU A 124 14.26 13.70 16.79
N LYS A 125 15.29 14.14 17.54
CA LYS A 125 15.65 13.55 18.83
C LYS A 125 14.48 13.60 19.83
N THR A 126 13.77 14.71 19.87
CA THR A 126 12.60 14.88 20.74
C THR A 126 11.43 14.02 20.27
N LEU A 127 11.14 14.05 18.95
CA LEU A 127 10.04 13.31 18.34
C LEU A 127 10.17 11.79 18.48
N LEU A 128 11.38 11.27 18.35
CA LEU A 128 11.67 9.84 18.38
C LEU A 128 12.16 9.35 19.75
N HIS A 129 12.16 10.22 20.77
CA HIS A 129 12.59 9.84 22.11
C HIS A 129 11.75 8.69 22.68
N GLY A 130 12.40 7.61 23.12
CA GLY A 130 11.75 6.43 23.69
C GLY A 130 11.08 5.49 22.69
N ILE A 131 11.20 5.76 21.38
CA ILE A 131 10.72 4.86 20.32
C ILE A 131 11.84 3.90 19.95
N ASP A 132 11.53 2.60 19.87
CA ASP A 132 12.44 1.57 19.39
C ASP A 132 12.54 1.64 17.85
N VAL A 133 13.51 2.39 17.38
CA VAL A 133 13.67 2.71 15.94
C VAL A 133 14.14 1.51 15.09
N GLU A 134 14.59 0.41 15.70
CA GLU A 134 14.95 -0.82 14.99
C GLU A 134 13.75 -1.73 14.74
N ASN A 135 12.70 -1.63 15.57
CA ASN A 135 11.52 -2.49 15.51
C ASN A 135 10.24 -1.74 15.06
N VAL A 136 10.26 -0.41 15.04
CA VAL A 136 9.13 0.41 14.55
C VAL A 136 9.46 0.99 13.18
N GLU A 137 8.61 0.76 12.20
CA GLU A 137 8.76 1.39 10.88
C GLU A 137 8.48 2.89 10.97
N LEU A 138 9.40 3.73 10.49
CA LEU A 138 9.34 5.18 10.60
C LEU A 138 9.14 5.86 9.24
N ASN A 139 8.02 6.53 9.06
CA ASN A 139 7.68 7.18 7.80
C ASN A 139 7.59 8.69 8.00
N PHE A 140 8.27 9.45 7.13
CA PHE A 140 8.33 10.89 7.24
C PHE A 140 7.78 11.55 5.97
N SER A 141 7.08 12.66 6.15
CA SER A 141 6.61 13.50 5.05
C SER A 141 6.69 14.97 5.41
N THR A 142 6.85 15.81 4.40
CA THR A 142 6.85 17.26 4.51
C THR A 142 6.41 17.89 3.19
N CYS A 143 6.43 19.21 3.09
CA CYS A 143 6.22 19.87 1.80
C CYS A 143 7.34 19.51 0.81
N MET A 144 6.99 19.33 -0.47
CA MET A 144 7.89 18.86 -1.54
C MET A 144 9.24 19.60 -1.59
N LYS A 145 9.24 20.91 -1.41
CA LYS A 145 10.46 21.74 -1.45
C LYS A 145 11.45 21.45 -0.31
N SER A 146 10.98 20.84 0.77
CA SER A 146 11.79 20.56 1.96
C SER A 146 12.15 19.09 2.11
N THR A 147 11.79 18.23 1.13
CA THR A 147 12.00 16.78 1.26
C THR A 147 13.47 16.40 1.26
N VAL A 148 14.32 17.06 0.46
CA VAL A 148 15.79 16.85 0.48
C VAL A 148 16.33 17.17 1.86
N LYS A 149 16.01 18.36 2.40
CA LYS A 149 16.42 18.76 3.76
C LYS A 149 15.94 17.77 4.82
N LEU A 150 14.72 17.27 4.70
CA LEU A 150 14.18 16.24 5.62
C LEU A 150 15.00 14.95 5.53
N ALA A 151 15.35 14.48 4.34
CA ALA A 151 16.15 13.28 4.13
C ALA A 151 17.55 13.41 4.76
N GLU A 152 18.21 14.55 4.52
CA GLU A 152 19.52 14.88 5.12
C GLU A 152 19.42 14.94 6.66
N THR A 153 18.34 15.53 7.20
CA THR A 153 18.12 15.62 8.65
C THR A 153 17.86 14.27 9.28
N VAL A 154 17.08 13.39 8.62
CA VAL A 154 16.84 12.01 9.08
C VAL A 154 18.15 11.21 9.07
N ALA A 155 18.93 11.29 8.01
CA ALA A 155 20.23 10.65 7.93
C ALA A 155 21.19 11.15 9.01
N ALA A 156 21.24 12.47 9.24
CA ALA A 156 22.06 13.07 10.30
C ALA A 156 21.64 12.61 11.71
N TYR A 157 20.34 12.48 11.96
CA TYR A 157 19.82 11.93 13.21
C TYR A 157 20.32 10.50 13.44
N PHE A 158 20.16 9.62 12.46
CA PHE A 158 20.57 8.22 12.57
C PHE A 158 22.08 8.03 12.72
N LYS A 159 22.91 8.91 12.14
CA LYS A 159 24.36 8.91 12.37
C LYS A 159 24.75 9.16 13.82
N THR A 160 23.89 9.83 14.60
CA THR A 160 24.14 10.12 16.02
C THR A 160 23.39 9.18 16.98
N THR A 161 22.59 8.27 16.44
CA THR A 161 21.77 7.34 17.22
C THR A 161 22.49 5.98 17.31
N PRO A 162 22.56 5.34 18.48
CA PRO A 162 23.20 4.02 18.64
C PRO A 162 22.27 2.89 18.16
N ALA A 163 21.81 2.97 16.92
CA ALA A 163 20.94 1.98 16.29
C ALA A 163 21.66 1.28 15.14
N ASP A 164 21.34 0.02 14.91
CA ASP A 164 21.79 -0.72 13.74
C ASP A 164 21.03 -0.23 12.50
N LEU A 165 21.69 0.55 11.65
CA LEU A 165 21.12 1.15 10.46
C LEU A 165 20.59 0.12 9.45
N GLN A 166 21.03 -1.13 9.52
CA GLN A 166 20.53 -2.22 8.67
C GLN A 166 19.14 -2.69 9.09
N LYS A 167 18.76 -2.47 10.36
CA LYS A 167 17.43 -2.83 10.87
C LYS A 167 16.43 -1.69 10.77
N VAL A 168 16.92 -0.46 10.72
CA VAL A 168 16.04 0.71 10.64
C VAL A 168 15.31 0.73 9.31
N SER A 169 13.99 0.76 9.37
CA SER A 169 13.12 0.74 8.18
C SER A 169 12.13 1.90 8.16
N GLY A 170 11.72 2.30 6.96
CA GLY A 170 10.74 3.36 6.82
C GLY A 170 10.66 3.99 5.45
N SER A 171 10.18 5.22 5.42
CA SER A 171 10.11 5.98 4.18
C SER A 171 10.20 7.49 4.38
N ILE A 172 10.64 8.18 3.32
CA ILE A 172 10.51 9.64 3.21
C ILE A 172 9.74 9.91 1.93
N ARG A 173 8.56 10.56 2.05
CA ARG A 173 7.63 10.73 0.93
C ARG A 173 8.10 11.82 -0.03
N PHE A 174 8.85 11.43 -1.08
CA PHE A 174 9.14 12.28 -2.23
C PHE A 174 8.18 11.93 -3.37
N ASN A 175 7.17 12.78 -3.62
CA ASN A 175 6.13 12.56 -4.63
C ASN A 175 5.91 13.80 -5.50
N PRO A 176 6.55 13.92 -6.66
CA PRO A 176 6.35 15.02 -7.60
C PRO A 176 5.04 14.90 -8.39
N PHE A 177 4.51 13.70 -8.62
CA PHE A 177 3.40 13.44 -9.53
C PHE A 177 2.15 14.28 -9.22
N LYS A 178 1.85 14.50 -7.92
CA LYS A 178 0.77 15.41 -7.54
C LYS A 178 0.94 16.81 -8.14
N ARG A 179 2.17 17.32 -8.18
CA ARG A 179 2.47 18.65 -8.75
C ARG A 179 2.45 18.65 -10.27
N MET A 180 2.88 17.55 -10.89
CA MET A 180 2.78 17.37 -12.34
C MET A 180 1.31 17.47 -12.75
N LEU A 181 0.44 16.70 -12.13
CA LEU A 181 -0.99 16.68 -12.43
C LEU A 181 -1.71 18.00 -12.08
N THR A 182 -1.39 18.62 -10.96
CA THR A 182 -2.13 19.80 -10.48
C THR A 182 -1.54 21.15 -10.91
N LYS A 183 -0.27 21.19 -11.34
CA LYS A 183 0.48 22.41 -11.66
C LYS A 183 1.16 22.36 -13.04
N GLY A 184 0.98 21.29 -13.82
CA GLY A 184 1.60 21.15 -15.14
C GLY A 184 3.14 21.21 -15.10
N ARG A 185 3.76 20.70 -14.04
CA ARG A 185 5.23 20.62 -13.94
C ARG A 185 5.76 19.42 -14.68
N ASP A 186 6.94 19.54 -15.28
CA ASP A 186 7.62 18.43 -15.90
C ASP A 186 8.26 17.52 -14.85
N PHE A 187 8.33 16.23 -15.14
CA PHE A 187 8.98 15.23 -14.28
C PHE A 187 10.51 15.46 -14.22
N ALA A 188 11.10 15.87 -15.33
CA ALA A 188 12.53 16.18 -15.43
C ALA A 188 12.99 17.21 -14.38
N ASP A 189 12.11 18.16 -13.99
CA ASP A 189 12.39 19.16 -12.94
C ASP A 189 12.68 18.52 -11.56
N TYR A 190 12.32 17.24 -11.38
CA TYR A 190 12.40 16.56 -10.09
C TYR A 190 13.40 15.40 -10.04
N ALA A 191 13.95 14.97 -11.18
CA ALA A 191 14.87 13.84 -11.24
C ALA A 191 16.14 14.09 -10.39
N ASP A 192 16.75 15.28 -10.47
CA ASP A 192 17.93 15.63 -9.67
C ASP A 192 17.63 15.72 -8.17
N GLN A 193 16.43 16.15 -7.80
CA GLN A 193 15.99 16.15 -6.40
C GLN A 193 15.78 14.72 -5.89
N ALA A 194 15.28 13.80 -6.74
CA ALA A 194 15.14 12.39 -6.39
C ALA A 194 16.51 11.74 -6.13
N VAL A 195 17.51 12.01 -6.99
CA VAL A 195 18.89 11.56 -6.76
C VAL A 195 19.40 12.09 -5.42
N ALA A 196 19.22 13.39 -5.13
CA ALA A 196 19.67 13.99 -3.87
C ALA A 196 19.00 13.34 -2.64
N VAL A 197 17.72 12.99 -2.72
CA VAL A 197 17.00 12.30 -1.62
C VAL A 197 17.54 10.87 -1.45
N ILE A 198 17.81 10.14 -2.54
CA ILE A 198 18.41 8.80 -2.48
C ILE A 198 19.80 8.86 -1.85
N ASP A 199 20.64 9.78 -2.30
CA ASP A 199 22.01 9.95 -1.79
C ASP A 199 22.02 10.31 -0.30
N ALA A 200 21.09 11.16 0.14
CA ALA A 200 20.98 11.53 1.55
C ALA A 200 20.75 10.31 2.46
N VAL A 201 19.99 9.31 1.99
CA VAL A 201 19.65 8.11 2.78
C VAL A 201 20.41 6.84 2.35
N LYS A 202 21.52 6.98 1.62
CA LYS A 202 22.27 5.81 1.12
C LYS A 202 22.70 4.84 2.23
N GLU A 203 23.01 5.35 3.42
CA GLU A 203 23.42 4.56 4.59
C GLU A 203 22.21 3.93 5.33
N LEU A 204 20.98 4.21 4.90
CA LEU A 204 19.74 3.67 5.43
C LEU A 204 19.08 2.74 4.37
N PRO A 205 19.52 1.50 4.24
CA PRO A 205 19.05 0.61 3.17
C PRO A 205 17.55 0.28 3.28
N GLY A 206 16.99 0.28 4.48
CA GLY A 206 15.56 0.05 4.75
C GLY A 206 14.64 1.23 4.42
N PHE A 207 15.17 2.39 3.97
CA PHE A 207 14.34 3.55 3.64
C PHE A 207 13.94 3.60 2.16
N ARG A 208 12.63 3.72 1.92
CA ARG A 208 12.03 3.96 0.60
C ARG A 208 11.69 5.43 0.46
N VAL A 209 12.20 6.09 -0.57
CA VAL A 209 12.09 7.55 -0.68
C VAL A 209 11.34 8.01 -1.94
N LEU A 210 11.12 7.13 -2.90
CA LEU A 210 10.39 7.42 -4.13
C LEU A 210 8.94 6.97 -3.97
N ALA A 211 8.04 7.92 -3.72
CA ALA A 211 6.65 7.56 -3.51
C ALA A 211 5.85 7.57 -4.82
N VAL A 212 5.12 6.49 -5.04
CA VAL A 212 4.01 6.39 -6.00
C VAL A 212 2.72 6.43 -5.19
N ASP A 213 2.05 7.60 -5.19
CA ASP A 213 0.91 7.87 -4.31
C ASP A 213 -0.40 7.82 -5.11
N ALA A 214 -0.86 6.59 -5.38
CA ALA A 214 -2.08 6.35 -6.12
C ALA A 214 -3.36 6.64 -5.30
N VAL A 215 -3.25 6.81 -3.99
CA VAL A 215 -4.39 7.21 -3.12
C VAL A 215 -5.10 8.45 -3.67
N MET A 216 -4.36 9.41 -4.25
CA MET A 216 -4.98 10.60 -4.81
C MET A 216 -5.81 10.30 -6.07
N LEU A 217 -5.45 9.28 -6.86
CA LEU A 217 -6.22 8.84 -8.02
C LEU A 217 -7.50 8.13 -7.57
N ASN A 218 -7.39 7.25 -6.59
CA ASN A 218 -8.53 6.61 -5.95
C ASN A 218 -9.52 7.65 -5.41
N ASN A 219 -9.03 8.63 -4.65
CA ASN A 219 -9.85 9.72 -4.12
C ASN A 219 -10.45 10.63 -5.21
N ALA A 220 -9.85 10.69 -6.40
CA ALA A 220 -10.38 11.41 -7.56
C ALA A 220 -11.41 10.61 -8.36
N GLY A 221 -11.71 9.36 -7.96
CA GLY A 221 -12.72 8.52 -8.58
C GLY A 221 -12.18 7.54 -9.62
N SER A 222 -10.87 7.30 -9.67
CA SER A 222 -10.31 6.22 -10.49
C SER A 222 -10.81 4.88 -10.01
N PHE A 223 -11.27 4.03 -10.92
CA PHE A 223 -11.55 2.65 -10.59
C PHE A 223 -10.26 1.82 -10.62
N ILE A 224 -10.35 0.60 -10.13
CA ILE A 224 -9.21 -0.24 -9.72
C ILE A 224 -8.16 -0.41 -10.81
N SER A 225 -8.58 -0.71 -12.05
CA SER A 225 -7.64 -0.89 -13.17
C SER A 225 -6.93 0.40 -13.56
N GLN A 226 -7.59 1.56 -13.42
CA GLN A 226 -6.97 2.86 -13.67
C GLN A 226 -5.96 3.21 -12.57
N GLU A 227 -6.33 3.03 -11.28
CA GLU A 227 -5.43 3.29 -10.16
C GLU A 227 -4.17 2.44 -10.29
N LEU A 228 -4.31 1.13 -10.55
CA LEU A 228 -3.19 0.21 -10.71
C LEU A 228 -2.33 0.56 -11.92
N GLY A 229 -2.94 0.78 -13.09
CA GLY A 229 -2.23 1.09 -14.33
C GLY A 229 -1.43 2.39 -14.23
N PHE A 230 -2.00 3.45 -13.68
CA PHE A 230 -1.27 4.71 -13.46
C PHE A 230 -0.19 4.58 -12.39
N ALA A 231 -0.43 3.82 -11.32
CA ALA A 231 0.60 3.58 -10.31
C ALA A 231 1.81 2.85 -10.89
N LEU A 232 1.59 1.81 -11.69
CA LEU A 232 2.67 1.08 -12.37
C LEU A 232 3.39 1.96 -13.39
N ALA A 233 2.67 2.79 -14.14
CA ALA A 233 3.28 3.76 -15.06
C ALA A 233 4.18 4.75 -14.30
N TRP A 234 3.77 5.27 -13.14
CA TRP A 234 4.61 6.14 -12.31
C TRP A 234 5.81 5.41 -11.74
N GLY A 235 5.66 4.15 -11.33
CA GLY A 235 6.79 3.32 -10.91
C GLY A 235 7.82 3.14 -12.03
N ASN A 236 7.36 2.86 -13.24
CA ASN A 236 8.21 2.74 -14.42
C ASN A 236 8.91 4.07 -14.77
N GLU A 237 8.22 5.20 -14.65
CA GLU A 237 8.82 6.53 -14.87
C GLU A 237 9.96 6.81 -13.89
N TRP A 238 9.81 6.43 -12.61
CA TRP A 238 10.92 6.48 -11.64
C TRP A 238 12.12 5.66 -12.09
N LEU A 239 11.90 4.43 -12.56
CA LEU A 239 12.97 3.55 -13.04
C LEU A 239 13.68 4.17 -14.25
N ALA A 240 12.91 4.61 -15.26
CA ALA A 240 13.47 5.19 -16.48
C ALA A 240 14.29 6.46 -16.18
N ALA A 241 13.67 7.45 -15.53
CA ALA A 241 14.33 8.73 -15.30
C ALA A 241 15.58 8.67 -14.43
N LEU A 242 15.62 7.75 -13.46
CA LEU A 242 16.77 7.63 -12.57
C LEU A 242 17.86 6.71 -13.13
N THR A 243 17.52 5.77 -13.99
CA THR A 243 18.54 5.04 -14.77
C THR A 243 19.22 5.94 -15.80
N ASP A 244 18.51 6.88 -16.40
CA ASP A 244 19.11 7.93 -17.26
C ASP A 244 20.05 8.85 -16.47
N LYS A 245 19.89 8.96 -15.15
CA LYS A 245 20.83 9.67 -14.24
C LYS A 245 21.98 8.78 -13.75
N GLY A 246 22.07 7.54 -14.20
CA GLY A 246 23.17 6.61 -13.92
C GLY A 246 23.00 5.70 -12.71
N LEU A 247 21.82 5.67 -12.07
CA LEU A 247 21.51 4.70 -11.03
C LEU A 247 21.15 3.35 -11.67
N SER A 248 21.44 2.24 -10.98
CA SER A 248 20.97 0.93 -11.45
C SER A 248 19.48 0.75 -11.19
N VAL A 249 18.82 -0.08 -12.01
CA VAL A 249 17.40 -0.42 -11.85
C VAL A 249 17.12 -0.99 -10.45
N ASP A 250 18.00 -1.85 -9.95
CA ASP A 250 17.86 -2.49 -8.64
C ASP A 250 17.97 -1.50 -7.48
N GLU A 251 18.83 -0.49 -7.59
CA GLU A 251 18.94 0.58 -6.59
C GLU A 251 17.67 1.42 -6.56
N VAL A 252 17.15 1.82 -7.72
CA VAL A 252 15.93 2.62 -7.82
C VAL A 252 14.73 1.81 -7.31
N ALA A 253 14.57 0.55 -7.75
CA ALA A 253 13.45 -0.30 -7.37
C ALA A 253 13.35 -0.49 -5.85
N LYS A 254 14.47 -0.67 -5.15
CA LYS A 254 14.51 -0.77 -3.68
C LYS A 254 14.05 0.50 -2.96
N ARG A 255 14.09 1.65 -3.63
CA ARG A 255 13.71 2.95 -3.07
C ARG A 255 12.25 3.34 -3.36
N VAL A 256 11.54 2.59 -4.19
CA VAL A 256 10.14 2.86 -4.54
C VAL A 256 9.20 2.35 -3.47
N LYS A 257 8.19 3.15 -3.12
CA LYS A 257 7.07 2.80 -2.25
C LYS A 257 5.76 3.14 -2.94
N PHE A 258 4.90 2.14 -3.11
CA PHE A 258 3.54 2.33 -3.60
C PHE A 258 2.58 2.58 -2.43
N ASN A 259 1.69 3.55 -2.59
CA ASN A 259 0.57 3.81 -1.70
C ASN A 259 -0.71 3.73 -2.53
N PHE A 260 -1.57 2.77 -2.22
CA PHE A 260 -2.86 2.58 -2.87
C PHE A 260 -4.02 2.97 -1.95
N GLY A 261 -5.11 3.44 -2.55
CA GLY A 261 -6.37 3.61 -1.84
C GLY A 261 -7.05 2.26 -1.60
N ILE A 262 -7.99 2.24 -0.68
CA ILE A 262 -8.91 1.12 -0.46
C ILE A 262 -10.32 1.66 -0.56
N SER A 263 -11.07 1.18 -1.53
CA SER A 263 -12.48 1.53 -1.71
C SER A 263 -13.42 0.54 -1.04
N SER A 264 -14.73 0.73 -1.18
CA SER A 264 -15.73 -0.07 -0.47
C SER A 264 -15.95 -1.47 -1.03
N ASN A 265 -15.41 -1.81 -2.22
CA ASN A 265 -15.59 -3.12 -2.80
C ASN A 265 -14.47 -4.08 -2.42
N TYR A 266 -14.70 -4.86 -1.35
CA TYR A 266 -13.72 -5.75 -0.76
C TYR A 266 -13.05 -6.73 -1.75
N PHE A 267 -13.83 -7.41 -2.57
CA PHE A 267 -13.28 -8.42 -3.51
C PHE A 267 -12.50 -7.78 -4.66
N MET A 268 -12.95 -6.63 -5.14
CA MET A 268 -12.23 -5.90 -6.19
C MET A 268 -10.91 -5.34 -5.66
N GLU A 269 -10.89 -4.86 -4.42
CA GLU A 269 -9.65 -4.41 -3.77
C GLU A 269 -8.67 -5.56 -3.55
N LEU A 270 -9.14 -6.74 -3.12
CA LEU A 270 -8.30 -7.94 -3.06
C LEU A 270 -7.70 -8.29 -4.42
N ALA A 271 -8.49 -8.22 -5.50
CA ALA A 271 -8.00 -8.47 -6.85
C ALA A 271 -6.90 -7.48 -7.25
N LYS A 272 -7.07 -6.18 -6.95
CA LYS A 272 -6.05 -5.14 -7.20
C LYS A 272 -4.70 -5.46 -6.54
N PHE A 273 -4.71 -5.88 -5.27
CA PHE A 273 -3.48 -6.20 -4.55
C PHE A 273 -2.87 -7.56 -4.91
N ARG A 274 -3.61 -8.39 -5.64
CA ARG A 274 -3.11 -9.67 -6.16
C ARG A 274 -2.58 -9.59 -7.59
N ALA A 275 -2.94 -8.55 -8.33
CA ALA A 275 -2.44 -8.28 -9.68
C ALA A 275 -1.06 -7.61 -9.64
#